data_7d256e5e02cc0feac75e132660de14a5
#
_entry.id   7d256e5e02cc0feac75e132660de14a5
#
_cell.length_a   1.000
_cell.length_b   1.000
_cell.length_c   1.000
_cell.angle_alpha   90.00
_cell.angle_beta   90.00
_cell.angle_gamma   90.00
#
_symmetry.space_group_name_H-M   'P 1'
#
loop_
_entity.id
_entity.type
_entity.pdbx_description
1 polymer ?
#
loop_
_entity_poly.entity_id
_entity_poly.type
_entity_poly.pdbx_seq_one_letter_code
_entity_poly.pdbx_strand_id
1 'polypeptide(L)'
;EYYDVSCDYLLGRTPNRTGQRAQPVNIPDAEIPTVEPGSNMVAMINKKVVMNTSAVIFDILDKLGNKKLTNAVSNYLMNAQYQAFRSVYSCEESNPQDLFTLNKSKYRSLCSAAMTLDLAMIDAIIESKTENTSIALSPDLLSRYFEKGTASLFTLVRNAEKSVKSKFK
;
A
#
# COMPACT_ATOMS: atom_id res chain seq x y z
N GLU A 1 -26.11 19.71 22.99
CA GLU A 1 -25.65 18.87 21.86
C GLU A 1 -26.38 19.27 20.59
N TYR A 2 -25.88 20.33 19.93
CA TYR A 2 -26.56 20.85 18.72
C TYR A 2 -25.85 20.45 17.42
N TYR A 3 -24.65 19.86 17.50
CA TYR A 3 -23.90 19.38 16.36
C TYR A 3 -23.22 18.07 16.72
N ASP A 4 -23.56 17.01 16.01
CA ASP A 4 -22.98 15.66 16.15
C ASP A 4 -21.54 15.64 15.60
N VAL A 5 -20.68 16.55 16.11
CA VAL A 5 -19.29 16.75 15.69
C VAL A 5 -18.38 16.85 16.90
N SER A 6 -17.27 16.14 16.86
CA SER A 6 -16.27 16.19 17.93
C SER A 6 -15.49 17.51 17.91
N CYS A 7 -15.03 17.95 19.10
CA CYS A 7 -14.16 19.12 19.22
C CYS A 7 -12.86 18.97 18.42
N ASP A 8 -12.32 17.78 18.30
CA ASP A 8 -11.10 17.51 17.52
C ASP A 8 -11.32 17.66 16.01
N TYR A 9 -12.52 17.37 15.52
CA TYR A 9 -12.91 17.66 14.14
C TYR A 9 -13.02 19.17 13.89
N LEU A 10 -13.65 19.92 14.79
CA LEU A 10 -13.78 21.39 14.68
C LEU A 10 -12.42 22.08 14.76
N LEU A 11 -11.46 21.51 15.50
CA LEU A 11 -10.09 22.01 15.61
C LEU A 11 -9.16 21.53 14.49
N GLY A 12 -9.68 20.80 13.49
CA GLY A 12 -8.89 20.28 12.38
C GLY A 12 -7.86 19.19 12.75
N ARG A 13 -7.98 18.62 13.95
CA ARG A 13 -7.07 17.61 14.46
C ARG A 13 -7.38 16.19 13.97
N THR A 14 -8.60 15.95 13.51
CA THR A 14 -9.05 14.67 12.93
C THR A 14 -10.04 14.93 11.79
N PRO A 15 -9.97 14.18 10.69
CA PRO A 15 -10.97 14.21 9.63
C PRO A 15 -12.28 13.51 10.04
N ASN A 16 -12.34 12.91 11.23
CA ASN A 16 -13.49 12.14 11.67
C ASN A 16 -14.50 13.03 12.42
N ARG A 17 -15.66 13.26 11.80
CA ARG A 17 -16.71 14.15 12.29
C ARG A 17 -17.27 13.75 13.65
N THR A 18 -17.39 12.46 13.95
CA THR A 18 -18.06 11.94 15.15
C THR A 18 -17.16 11.72 16.35
N GLY A 19 -15.85 12.01 16.25
CA GLY A 19 -14.93 11.95 17.40
C GLY A 19 -14.75 10.56 18.01
N GLN A 20 -15.20 9.51 17.37
CA GLN A 20 -14.86 8.17 17.79
C GLN A 20 -13.35 8.06 17.70
N ARG A 21 -12.67 7.99 18.84
CA ARG A 21 -11.27 7.56 18.93
C ARG A 21 -11.15 6.36 18.01
N ALA A 22 -10.20 6.41 17.07
CA ALA A 22 -9.85 5.25 16.29
C ALA A 22 -9.66 4.11 17.29
N GLN A 23 -10.64 3.21 17.38
CA GLN A 23 -10.50 2.00 18.16
C GLN A 23 -9.22 1.33 17.68
N PRO A 24 -8.45 0.65 18.55
CA PRO A 24 -7.28 -0.08 18.11
C PRO A 24 -7.72 -0.91 16.92
N VAL A 25 -7.12 -0.62 15.76
CA VAL A 25 -7.52 -1.15 14.46
C VAL A 25 -7.49 -2.66 14.57
N ASN A 26 -8.66 -3.25 14.80
CA ASN A 26 -8.82 -4.70 14.70
C ASN A 26 -8.73 -5.01 13.22
N ILE A 27 -7.50 -5.30 12.74
CA ILE A 27 -7.24 -5.66 11.36
C ILE A 27 -7.82 -7.07 11.18
N PRO A 28 -8.93 -7.25 10.42
CA PRO A 28 -9.56 -8.56 10.26
C PRO A 28 -8.57 -9.56 9.69
N ASP A 29 -8.67 -10.79 10.13
CA ASP A 29 -7.75 -11.88 9.85
C ASP A 29 -7.69 -12.27 8.37
N ALA A 30 -6.63 -11.88 7.67
CA ALA A 30 -5.96 -12.83 6.81
C ALA A 30 -5.26 -13.80 7.77
N GLU A 31 -5.40 -15.11 7.60
CA GLU A 31 -4.89 -16.15 8.49
C GLU A 31 -3.56 -15.75 9.13
N ILE A 32 -3.60 -15.49 10.43
CA ILE A 32 -2.41 -15.19 11.20
C ILE A 32 -1.70 -16.52 11.38
N PRO A 33 -0.49 -16.71 10.85
CA PRO A 33 0.32 -17.83 11.30
C PRO A 33 0.47 -17.67 12.81
N THR A 34 0.25 -18.75 13.55
CA THR A 34 0.46 -18.81 15.00
C THR A 34 1.74 -18.08 15.36
N VAL A 35 1.60 -17.04 16.21
CA VAL A 35 2.72 -16.17 16.60
C VAL A 35 3.71 -17.02 17.40
N GLU A 36 4.87 -17.30 16.80
CA GLU A 36 5.98 -17.92 17.51
C GLU A 36 6.46 -16.99 18.63
N PRO A 37 6.79 -17.50 19.83
CA PRO A 37 7.34 -16.68 20.90
C PRO A 37 8.65 -16.02 20.44
N GLY A 38 8.67 -14.67 20.35
CA GLY A 38 9.83 -13.89 19.89
C GLY A 38 9.66 -13.22 18.53
N SER A 39 8.53 -13.41 17.84
CA SER A 39 8.29 -12.72 16.56
C SER A 39 8.17 -11.20 16.75
N ASN A 40 8.80 -10.43 15.86
CA ASN A 40 8.71 -8.97 15.86
C ASN A 40 7.28 -8.53 15.50
N MET A 41 6.50 -8.12 16.53
CA MET A 41 5.12 -7.66 16.36
C MET A 41 4.98 -6.56 15.28
N VAL A 42 5.96 -5.67 15.18
CA VAL A 42 5.97 -4.60 14.16
C VAL A 42 6.06 -5.20 12.76
N ALA A 43 6.92 -6.20 12.56
CA ALA A 43 7.06 -6.87 11.26
C ALA A 43 5.75 -7.58 10.88
N MET A 44 5.10 -8.24 11.84
CA MET A 44 3.82 -8.92 11.62
C MET A 44 2.71 -7.93 11.24
N ILE A 45 2.58 -6.81 11.94
CA ILE A 45 1.59 -5.76 11.63
C ILE A 45 1.86 -5.17 10.24
N ASN A 46 3.11 -4.82 9.94
CA ASN A 46 3.48 -4.27 8.64
C ASN A 46 3.22 -5.26 7.51
N LYS A 47 3.55 -6.54 7.69
CA LYS A 47 3.22 -7.61 6.73
C LYS A 47 1.72 -7.62 6.43
N LYS A 48 0.88 -7.62 7.48
CA LYS A 48 -0.58 -7.65 7.34
C LYS A 48 -1.10 -6.39 6.61
N VAL A 49 -0.59 -5.22 6.96
CA VAL A 49 -0.95 -3.95 6.29
C VAL A 49 -0.62 -4.02 4.80
N VAL A 50 0.59 -4.44 4.43
CA VAL A 50 1.02 -4.52 3.02
C VAL A 50 0.19 -5.54 2.25
N MET A 51 0.00 -6.75 2.81
CA MET A 51 -0.78 -7.81 2.14
C MET A 51 -2.23 -7.40 1.90
N ASN A 52 -2.91 -6.91 2.94
CA ASN A 52 -4.32 -6.51 2.83
C ASN A 52 -4.49 -5.31 1.88
N THR A 53 -3.57 -4.36 1.90
CA THR A 53 -3.64 -3.20 0.99
C THR A 53 -3.40 -3.63 -0.45
N SER A 54 -2.46 -4.53 -0.70
CA SER A 54 -2.24 -5.09 -2.03
C SER A 54 -3.51 -5.80 -2.54
N ALA A 55 -4.18 -6.58 -1.69
CA ALA A 55 -5.44 -7.22 -2.06
C ALA A 55 -6.49 -6.18 -2.47
N VAL A 56 -6.69 -5.13 -1.66
CA VAL A 56 -7.65 -4.04 -2.00
C VAL A 56 -7.29 -3.36 -3.33
N ILE A 57 -6.01 -3.10 -3.60
CA ILE A 57 -5.58 -2.51 -4.89
C ILE A 57 -5.98 -3.42 -6.05
N PHE A 58 -5.72 -4.73 -5.96
CA PHE A 58 -6.07 -5.67 -7.01
C PHE A 58 -7.58 -5.85 -7.16
N ASP A 59 -8.34 -5.83 -6.07
CA ASP A 59 -9.82 -5.86 -6.13
C ASP A 59 -10.39 -4.61 -6.83
N ILE A 60 -9.77 -3.44 -6.63
CA ILE A 60 -10.13 -2.21 -7.34
C ILE A 60 -9.80 -2.34 -8.84
N LEU A 61 -8.62 -2.88 -9.18
CA LEU A 61 -8.20 -3.08 -10.57
C LEU A 61 -9.10 -4.10 -11.29
N ASP A 62 -9.53 -5.15 -10.59
CA ASP A 62 -10.48 -6.12 -11.12
C ASP A 62 -11.83 -5.48 -11.42
N LYS A 63 -12.36 -4.66 -10.51
CA LYS A 63 -13.60 -3.89 -10.72
C LYS A 63 -13.50 -2.91 -11.89
N LEU A 64 -12.33 -2.30 -12.10
CA LEU A 64 -12.08 -1.44 -13.26
C LEU A 64 -12.02 -2.23 -14.56
N GLY A 65 -11.53 -3.47 -14.54
CA GLY A 65 -11.42 -4.34 -15.71
C GLY A 65 -10.44 -3.82 -16.79
N ASN A 66 -9.56 -2.88 -16.45
CA ASN A 66 -8.57 -2.31 -17.37
C ASN A 66 -7.26 -3.09 -17.32
N LYS A 67 -7.04 -4.00 -18.27
CA LYS A 67 -5.85 -4.86 -18.33
C LYS A 67 -4.53 -4.09 -18.39
N LYS A 68 -4.48 -2.95 -19.11
CA LYS A 68 -3.26 -2.15 -19.24
C LYS A 68 -2.89 -1.51 -17.88
N LEU A 69 -3.89 -0.95 -17.19
CA LEU A 69 -3.71 -0.39 -15.86
C LEU A 69 -3.29 -1.47 -14.86
N THR A 70 -3.95 -2.62 -14.88
CA THR A 70 -3.59 -3.76 -14.02
C THR A 70 -2.14 -4.19 -14.24
N ASN A 71 -1.70 -4.32 -15.50
CA ASN A 71 -0.33 -4.69 -15.80
C ASN A 71 0.69 -3.65 -15.33
N ALA A 72 0.44 -2.36 -15.54
CA ALA A 72 1.34 -1.29 -15.11
C ALA A 72 1.47 -1.24 -13.57
N VAL A 73 0.35 -1.30 -12.84
CA VAL A 73 0.36 -1.35 -11.38
C VAL A 73 1.05 -2.63 -10.87
N SER A 74 0.79 -3.78 -11.49
CA SER A 74 1.44 -5.05 -11.12
C SER A 74 2.96 -4.99 -11.30
N ASN A 75 3.43 -4.45 -12.43
CA ASN A 75 4.86 -4.31 -12.71
C ASN A 75 5.52 -3.38 -11.69
N TYR A 76 4.91 -2.25 -11.38
CA TYR A 76 5.40 -1.33 -10.35
C TYR A 76 5.58 -2.03 -9.00
N LEU A 77 4.54 -2.75 -8.54
CA LEU A 77 4.58 -3.46 -7.26
C LEU A 77 5.60 -4.60 -7.25
N MET A 78 5.70 -5.37 -8.34
CA MET A 78 6.70 -6.44 -8.47
C MET A 78 8.12 -5.89 -8.45
N ASN A 79 8.39 -4.78 -9.14
CA ASN A 79 9.71 -4.13 -9.13
C ASN A 79 10.08 -3.60 -7.73
N ALA A 80 9.12 -3.01 -7.01
CA ALA A 80 9.32 -2.55 -5.64
C ALA A 80 9.64 -3.71 -4.69
N GLN A 81 8.88 -4.82 -4.77
CA GLN A 81 9.10 -6.01 -3.96
C GLN A 81 10.43 -6.69 -4.29
N TYR A 82 10.78 -6.81 -5.58
CA TYR A 82 12.06 -7.35 -6.02
C TYR A 82 13.23 -6.54 -5.47
N GLN A 83 13.16 -5.21 -5.56
CA GLN A 83 14.20 -4.33 -5.04
C GLN A 83 14.36 -4.47 -3.52
N ALA A 84 13.24 -4.52 -2.79
CA ALA A 84 13.24 -4.72 -1.34
C ALA A 84 13.81 -6.10 -0.96
N PHE A 85 13.32 -7.19 -1.61
CA PHE A 85 13.78 -8.53 -1.37
C PHE A 85 15.29 -8.66 -1.62
N ARG A 86 15.76 -8.18 -2.77
CA ARG A 86 17.18 -8.28 -3.12
C ARG A 86 18.08 -7.47 -2.18
N SER A 87 17.59 -6.34 -1.66
CA SER A 87 18.30 -5.56 -0.66
C SER A 87 18.48 -6.33 0.64
N VAL A 88 17.42 -6.99 1.13
CA VAL A 88 17.46 -7.84 2.34
C VAL A 88 18.33 -9.07 2.10
N TYR A 89 18.18 -9.74 0.98
CA TYR A 89 18.97 -10.90 0.60
C TYR A 89 20.47 -10.60 0.57
N SER A 90 20.84 -9.40 0.11
CA SER A 90 22.23 -8.96 0.02
C SER A 90 22.84 -8.49 1.34
N CYS A 91 22.08 -8.49 2.46
CA CYS A 91 22.62 -8.22 3.79
C CYS A 91 23.58 -9.34 4.26
N GLU A 92 23.40 -10.55 3.74
CA GLU A 92 24.30 -11.68 3.98
C GLU A 92 25.18 -11.91 2.74
N GLU A 93 26.49 -11.69 2.88
CA GLU A 93 27.43 -11.76 1.76
C GLU A 93 27.62 -13.17 1.21
N SER A 94 27.41 -14.19 2.05
CA SER A 94 27.50 -15.61 1.68
C SER A 94 26.35 -16.08 0.80
N ASN A 95 25.27 -15.31 0.69
CA ASN A 95 24.13 -15.67 -0.14
C ASN A 95 24.49 -15.72 -1.63
N PRO A 96 24.23 -16.84 -2.32
CA PRO A 96 24.54 -16.99 -3.74
C PRO A 96 23.85 -15.93 -4.59
N GLN A 97 24.54 -15.39 -5.58
CA GLN A 97 24.00 -14.35 -6.47
C GLN A 97 23.40 -14.92 -7.77
N ASP A 98 23.47 -16.22 -7.98
CA ASP A 98 22.95 -16.95 -9.15
C ASP A 98 21.41 -16.90 -9.28
N LEU A 99 20.72 -16.61 -8.18
CA LEU A 99 19.29 -16.30 -8.20
C LEU A 99 18.93 -15.08 -9.07
N PHE A 100 19.89 -14.18 -9.31
CA PHE A 100 19.65 -12.89 -9.96
C PHE A 100 20.41 -12.77 -11.29
N THR A 101 19.71 -12.46 -12.36
CA THR A 101 20.31 -12.20 -13.67
C THR A 101 20.80 -10.76 -13.83
N LEU A 102 20.21 -9.81 -13.09
CA LEU A 102 20.66 -8.42 -13.13
C LEU A 102 21.92 -8.22 -12.29
N ASN A 103 22.85 -7.41 -12.78
CA ASN A 103 24.08 -7.11 -12.07
C ASN A 103 23.81 -6.41 -10.72
N LYS A 104 24.55 -6.83 -9.66
CA LYS A 104 24.42 -6.30 -8.29
C LYS A 104 24.57 -4.77 -8.22
N SER A 105 25.45 -4.18 -9.03
CA SER A 105 25.67 -2.73 -9.03
C SER A 105 24.60 -1.92 -9.76
N LYS A 106 23.81 -2.54 -10.64
CA LYS A 106 22.85 -1.84 -11.53
C LYS A 106 21.37 -2.07 -11.19
N TYR A 107 21.05 -3.13 -10.42
CA TYR A 107 19.64 -3.50 -10.25
C TYR A 107 18.79 -2.38 -9.63
N ARG A 108 19.35 -1.63 -8.66
CA ARG A 108 18.60 -0.54 -8.00
C ARG A 108 18.20 0.55 -8.98
N SER A 109 19.15 1.04 -9.77
CA SER A 109 18.88 2.08 -10.76
C SER A 109 17.92 1.60 -11.85
N LEU A 110 18.09 0.35 -12.31
CA LEU A 110 17.21 -0.24 -13.32
C LEU A 110 15.79 -0.42 -12.79
N CYS A 111 15.61 -0.95 -11.58
CA CYS A 111 14.29 -1.09 -10.97
C CYS A 111 13.64 0.27 -10.71
N SER A 112 14.40 1.26 -10.21
CA SER A 112 13.86 2.61 -9.99
C SER A 112 13.41 3.26 -11.30
N ALA A 113 14.20 3.12 -12.37
CA ALA A 113 13.82 3.60 -13.71
C ALA A 113 12.56 2.90 -14.24
N ALA A 114 12.49 1.57 -14.10
CA ALA A 114 11.32 0.78 -14.49
C ALA A 114 10.07 1.24 -13.73
N MET A 115 10.16 1.41 -12.41
CA MET A 115 9.06 1.90 -11.57
C MET A 115 8.60 3.31 -11.98
N THR A 116 9.53 4.19 -12.36
CA THR A 116 9.19 5.54 -12.87
C THR A 116 8.44 5.46 -14.21
N LEU A 117 8.85 4.57 -15.10
CA LEU A 117 8.14 4.32 -16.36
C LEU A 117 6.75 3.71 -16.13
N ASP A 118 6.63 2.77 -15.21
CA ASP A 118 5.33 2.18 -14.85
C ASP A 118 4.37 3.24 -14.30
N LEU A 119 4.85 4.15 -13.43
CA LEU A 119 4.05 5.29 -12.93
C LEU A 119 3.62 6.22 -14.07
N ALA A 120 4.53 6.59 -14.95
CA ALA A 120 4.19 7.43 -16.11
C ALA A 120 3.16 6.76 -17.02
N MET A 121 3.22 5.44 -17.17
CA MET A 121 2.22 4.67 -17.91
C MET A 121 0.87 4.65 -17.21
N ILE A 122 0.84 4.51 -15.88
CA ILE A 122 -0.38 4.59 -15.07
C ILE A 122 -1.04 5.96 -15.27
N ASP A 123 -0.27 7.04 -15.13
CA ASP A 123 -0.76 8.41 -15.30
C ASP A 123 -1.33 8.63 -16.73
N ALA A 124 -0.61 8.21 -17.76
CA ALA A 124 -1.06 8.32 -19.14
C ALA A 124 -2.38 7.54 -19.41
N ILE A 125 -2.54 6.35 -18.80
CA ILE A 125 -3.78 5.57 -18.92
C ILE A 125 -4.94 6.30 -18.23
N ILE A 126 -4.72 6.85 -17.03
CA ILE A 126 -5.74 7.59 -16.28
C ILE A 126 -6.13 8.88 -17.01
N GLU A 127 -5.15 9.63 -17.52
CA GLU A 127 -5.38 10.88 -18.26
C GLU A 127 -6.10 10.67 -19.60
N SER A 128 -5.93 9.51 -20.22
CA SER A 128 -6.61 9.19 -21.48
C SER A 128 -8.13 9.15 -21.36
N LYS A 129 -8.67 9.08 -20.13
CA LYS A 129 -10.12 9.00 -19.84
C LYS A 129 -10.87 7.97 -20.67
N THR A 130 -10.16 6.92 -21.07
CA THR A 130 -10.79 5.78 -21.75
C THR A 130 -11.73 5.05 -20.79
N GLU A 131 -12.62 4.24 -21.31
CA GLU A 131 -13.52 3.42 -20.49
C GLU A 131 -12.72 2.62 -19.44
N ASN A 132 -13.30 2.49 -18.24
CA ASN A 132 -12.74 1.70 -17.14
C ASN A 132 -11.41 2.24 -16.54
N THR A 133 -11.23 3.57 -16.50
CA THR A 133 -10.08 4.21 -15.83
C THR A 133 -10.45 4.89 -14.52
N SER A 134 -11.72 4.96 -14.16
CA SER A 134 -12.16 5.61 -12.92
C SER A 134 -13.24 4.84 -12.19
N ILE A 135 -13.17 4.88 -10.87
CA ILE A 135 -14.16 4.33 -9.95
C ILE A 135 -14.33 5.31 -8.79
N ALA A 136 -15.58 5.58 -8.40
CA ALA A 136 -15.85 6.43 -7.24
C ALA A 136 -15.49 5.68 -5.95
N LEU A 137 -14.52 6.19 -5.20
CA LEU A 137 -14.00 5.56 -3.98
C LEU A 137 -13.93 6.59 -2.85
N SER A 138 -15.11 6.95 -2.27
CA SER A 138 -15.12 7.65 -0.99
C SER A 138 -14.69 6.71 0.15
N PRO A 139 -14.24 7.23 1.31
CA PRO A 139 -13.92 6.38 2.46
C PRO A 139 -15.06 5.42 2.86
N ASP A 140 -16.32 5.88 2.75
CA ASP A 140 -17.50 5.06 3.04
C ASP A 140 -17.68 3.94 2.01
N LEU A 141 -17.47 4.23 0.73
CA LEU A 141 -17.55 3.23 -0.33
C LEU A 141 -16.40 2.22 -0.23
N LEU A 142 -15.18 2.67 0.09
CA LEU A 142 -14.06 1.77 0.38
C LEU A 142 -14.41 0.81 1.52
N SER A 143 -14.97 1.31 2.61
CA SER A 143 -15.36 0.49 3.76
C SER A 143 -16.45 -0.52 3.43
N ARG A 144 -17.39 -0.18 2.54
CA ARG A 144 -18.45 -1.09 2.09
C ARG A 144 -17.97 -2.16 1.12
N TYR A 145 -17.10 -1.78 0.17
CA TYR A 145 -16.66 -2.69 -0.89
C TYR A 145 -15.51 -3.60 -0.45
N PHE A 146 -14.69 -3.14 0.50
CA PHE A 146 -13.43 -3.80 0.88
C PHE A 146 -13.28 -3.89 2.40
N GLU A 147 -14.34 -4.33 3.09
CA GLU A 147 -14.43 -4.35 4.56
C GLU A 147 -13.17 -4.92 5.23
N LYS A 148 -12.67 -6.06 4.72
CA LYS A 148 -11.50 -6.75 5.31
C LYS A 148 -10.17 -6.02 5.10
N GLY A 149 -10.06 -5.13 4.13
CA GLY A 149 -8.79 -4.50 3.75
C GLY A 149 -8.70 -3.00 4.03
N THR A 150 -9.84 -2.32 4.20
CA THR A 150 -9.91 -0.85 4.28
C THR A 150 -9.14 -0.28 5.47
N ALA A 151 -9.20 -0.92 6.63
CA ALA A 151 -8.45 -0.47 7.82
C ALA A 151 -6.93 -0.53 7.59
N SER A 152 -6.46 -1.55 6.86
CA SER A 152 -5.05 -1.67 6.46
C SER A 152 -4.68 -0.60 5.45
N LEU A 153 -5.54 -0.32 4.47
CA LEU A 153 -5.34 0.74 3.48
C LEU A 153 -5.19 2.11 4.14
N PHE A 154 -6.08 2.49 5.06
CA PHE A 154 -5.99 3.76 5.78
C PHE A 154 -4.75 3.83 6.67
N THR A 155 -4.34 2.71 7.26
CA THR A 155 -3.10 2.64 8.04
C THR A 155 -1.89 2.81 7.15
N LEU A 156 -1.86 2.19 5.98
CA LEU A 156 -0.79 2.37 5.00
C LEU A 156 -0.68 3.82 4.55
N VAL A 157 -1.78 4.46 4.15
CA VAL A 157 -1.80 5.86 3.71
C VAL A 157 -1.21 6.75 4.79
N ARG A 158 -1.71 6.66 6.03
CA ARG A 158 -1.21 7.46 7.16
C ARG A 158 0.29 7.25 7.41
N ASN A 159 0.75 6.00 7.40
CA ASN A 159 2.15 5.68 7.67
C ASN A 159 3.08 6.13 6.53
N ALA A 160 2.66 5.94 5.29
CA ALA A 160 3.40 6.39 4.12
C ALA A 160 3.55 7.91 4.09
N GLU A 161 2.45 8.66 4.26
CA GLU A 161 2.50 10.12 4.31
C GLU A 161 3.35 10.66 5.47
N LYS A 162 3.23 10.05 6.67
CA LYS A 162 4.09 10.40 7.80
C LYS A 162 5.56 10.18 7.48
N SER A 163 5.90 9.05 6.86
CA SER A 163 7.27 8.74 6.45
C SER A 163 7.80 9.74 5.42
N VAL A 164 7.02 10.07 4.39
CA VAL A 164 7.39 11.07 3.38
C VAL A 164 7.61 12.43 4.04
N LYS A 165 6.64 12.93 4.81
CA LYS A 165 6.74 14.23 5.51
C LYS A 165 7.95 14.32 6.44
N SER A 166 8.38 13.22 7.04
CA SER A 166 9.56 13.21 7.93
C SER A 166 10.90 13.28 7.18
N LYS A 167 10.94 12.86 5.91
CA LYS A 167 12.15 12.85 5.09
C LYS A 167 12.42 14.19 4.37
N PHE A 168 11.38 15.01 4.21
CA PHE A 168 11.45 16.28 3.48
C PHE A 168 11.21 17.50 4.39
N LYS A 169 11.34 17.33 5.71
CA LYS A 169 11.48 18.41 6.70
C LYS A 169 12.96 18.69 6.93
#